data_95f218eb537ba6fe49c159504a3971d5
#
_entry.id   95f218eb537ba6fe49c159504a3971d5
#
_cell.length_a   1.000
_cell.length_b   1.000
_cell.length_c   1.000
_cell.angle_alpha   90.00
_cell.angle_beta   90.00
_cell.angle_gamma   90.00
#
_symmetry.space_group_name_H-M   'P 1'
#
loop_
_entity.id
_entity.type
_entity.pdbx_description
1 polymer ?
#
loop_
_entity_poly.entity_id
_entity_poly.type
_entity_poly.pdbx_seq_one_letter_code
_entity_poly.pdbx_strand_id
1 'polypeptide(L)'
;MIARTIEAIARRTDPVIEWIDEYGRLELTGRVFANWVYKSAGLLRDTFPDALVLNPEGPLHWRELACIFAACGSDVPVMVGAEVTPPSADSWAGMVAVGSDLSPFEDAEELWVFDPAPLALSTEVESGDTDYISAVRSYPDVAQLLDGPLEYSRFGTAVRAHSVDGPTRLATTSVPETDQQLSELCHALTYGQLTVDLS
;
A
#
# COMPACT_ATOMS: atom_id res chain seq x y z
N MET A 1 -13.18 -10.60 0.03
CA MET A 1 -13.52 -9.18 -0.32
C MET A 1 -12.42 -8.56 -1.16
N ILE A 2 -11.17 -8.62 -0.74
CA ILE A 2 -10.03 -7.92 -1.38
C ILE A 2 -9.81 -8.31 -2.85
N ALA A 3 -9.78 -9.60 -3.19
CA ALA A 3 -9.57 -10.05 -4.56
C ALA A 3 -10.61 -9.46 -5.52
N ARG A 4 -11.90 -9.50 -5.16
CA ARG A 4 -12.98 -8.92 -5.97
C ARG A 4 -12.87 -7.40 -6.11
N THR A 5 -12.43 -6.71 -5.05
CA THR A 5 -12.20 -5.26 -5.08
C THR A 5 -11.10 -4.94 -6.09
N ILE A 6 -9.96 -5.64 -6.04
CA ILE A 6 -8.86 -5.41 -6.99
C ILE A 6 -9.26 -5.79 -8.41
N GLU A 7 -10.01 -6.88 -8.63
CA GLU A 7 -10.54 -7.21 -9.94
C GLU A 7 -11.49 -6.13 -10.50
N ALA A 8 -12.33 -5.53 -9.65
CA ALA A 8 -13.21 -4.44 -10.06
C ALA A 8 -12.41 -3.19 -10.44
N ILE A 9 -11.41 -2.83 -9.63
CA ILE A 9 -10.49 -1.73 -9.91
C ILE A 9 -9.70 -1.98 -11.21
N ALA A 10 -9.18 -3.19 -11.43
CA ALA A 10 -8.39 -3.56 -12.60
C ALA A 10 -9.14 -3.39 -13.93
N ARG A 11 -10.47 -3.48 -13.93
CA ARG A 11 -11.30 -3.27 -15.12
C ARG A 11 -11.46 -1.80 -15.49
N ARG A 12 -11.08 -0.89 -14.59
CA ARG A 12 -11.20 0.55 -14.80
C ARG A 12 -10.02 1.08 -15.60
N THR A 13 -10.34 1.78 -16.69
CA THR A 13 -9.37 2.47 -17.55
C THR A 13 -9.31 3.97 -17.30
N ASP A 14 -10.23 4.48 -16.48
CA ASP A 14 -10.26 5.85 -16.00
C ASP A 14 -9.38 6.01 -14.75
N PRO A 15 -8.96 7.24 -14.40
CA PRO A 15 -8.20 7.50 -13.19
C PRO A 15 -8.98 7.12 -11.93
N VAL A 16 -8.37 6.28 -11.08
CA VAL A 16 -8.91 5.90 -9.76
C VAL A 16 -8.17 6.60 -8.63
N ILE A 17 -6.91 7.02 -8.88
CA ILE A 17 -6.11 7.83 -7.97
C ILE A 17 -5.62 9.05 -8.72
N GLU A 18 -5.80 10.20 -8.11
CA GLU A 18 -5.21 11.47 -8.47
C GLU A 18 -4.27 11.87 -7.34
N TRP A 19 -3.00 11.98 -7.64
CA TRP A 19 -1.94 12.37 -6.72
C TRP A 19 -1.43 13.76 -7.11
N ILE A 20 -1.41 14.69 -6.18
CA ILE A 20 -0.94 16.06 -6.38
C ILE A 20 0.10 16.38 -5.32
N ASP A 21 1.28 16.76 -5.72
CA ASP A 21 2.37 17.17 -4.85
C ASP A 21 3.21 18.32 -5.47
N GLU A 22 4.31 18.67 -4.85
CA GLU A 22 5.22 19.70 -5.35
C GLU A 22 5.85 19.39 -6.72
N TYR A 23 5.88 18.10 -7.12
CA TYR A 23 6.41 17.66 -8.43
C TYR A 23 5.36 17.68 -9.52
N GLY A 24 4.08 17.86 -9.18
CA GLY A 24 2.99 17.99 -10.12
C GLY A 24 1.81 17.06 -9.83
N ARG A 25 1.12 16.67 -10.91
CA ARG A 25 -0.08 15.83 -10.85
C ARG A 25 0.16 14.50 -11.54
N LEU A 26 -0.12 13.40 -10.86
CA LEU A 26 -0.12 12.05 -11.38
C LEU A 26 -1.54 11.48 -11.35
N GLU A 27 -1.98 10.88 -12.44
CA GLU A 27 -3.22 10.10 -12.50
C GLU A 27 -2.90 8.62 -12.71
N LEU A 28 -3.41 7.76 -11.84
CA LEU A 28 -3.30 6.32 -11.97
C LEU A 28 -4.66 5.73 -12.35
N THR A 29 -4.70 5.04 -13.50
CA THR A 29 -5.88 4.26 -13.85
C THR A 29 -6.02 3.04 -12.94
N GLY A 30 -7.24 2.51 -12.83
CA GLY A 30 -7.47 1.31 -12.02
C GLY A 30 -6.60 0.13 -12.44
N ARG A 31 -6.38 -0.01 -13.75
CA ARG A 31 -5.48 -1.04 -14.29
C ARG A 31 -4.04 -0.88 -13.79
N VAL A 32 -3.51 0.34 -13.82
CA VAL A 32 -2.13 0.61 -13.38
C VAL A 32 -2.00 0.37 -11.88
N PHE A 33 -2.95 0.86 -11.06
CA PHE A 33 -2.94 0.60 -9.62
C PHE A 33 -3.01 -0.90 -9.32
N ALA A 34 -3.93 -1.65 -9.95
CA ALA A 34 -4.05 -3.09 -9.76
C ALA A 34 -2.78 -3.85 -10.17
N ASN A 35 -2.08 -3.43 -11.24
CA ASN A 35 -0.80 -4.02 -11.62
C ASN A 35 0.26 -3.87 -10.51
N TRP A 36 0.31 -2.72 -9.85
CA TRP A 36 1.20 -2.55 -8.69
C TRP A 36 0.82 -3.45 -7.53
N VAL A 37 -0.47 -3.63 -7.24
CA VAL A 37 -0.94 -4.59 -6.24
C VAL A 37 -0.50 -6.01 -6.58
N TYR A 38 -0.69 -6.46 -7.83
CA TYR A 38 -0.28 -7.81 -8.26
C TYR A 38 1.23 -8.04 -8.18
N LYS A 39 2.02 -7.05 -8.60
CA LYS A 39 3.49 -7.10 -8.53
C LYS A 39 3.97 -7.13 -7.08
N SER A 40 3.39 -6.32 -6.20
CA SER A 40 3.70 -6.32 -4.76
C SER A 40 3.32 -7.66 -4.10
N ALA A 41 2.22 -8.28 -4.52
CA ALA A 41 1.86 -9.62 -4.07
C ALA A 41 2.86 -10.68 -4.56
N GLY A 42 3.49 -10.46 -5.72
CA GLY A 42 4.63 -11.26 -6.19
C GLY A 42 5.83 -11.17 -5.26
N LEU A 43 6.24 -9.95 -4.91
CA LEU A 43 7.34 -9.70 -3.98
C LEU A 43 7.07 -10.32 -2.60
N LEU A 44 5.88 -10.08 -2.02
CA LEU A 44 5.46 -10.68 -0.74
C LEU A 44 5.52 -12.21 -0.75
N ARG A 45 5.18 -12.83 -1.87
CA ARG A 45 5.22 -14.29 -2.01
C ARG A 45 6.65 -14.83 -2.06
N ASP A 46 7.59 -14.08 -2.62
CA ASP A 46 8.97 -14.51 -2.74
C ASP A 46 9.77 -14.29 -1.45
N THR A 47 9.43 -13.24 -0.68
CA THR A 47 10.08 -12.92 0.59
C THR A 47 9.42 -13.62 1.79
N PHE A 48 8.13 -14.01 1.68
CA PHE A 48 7.35 -14.70 2.72
C PHE A 48 7.40 -14.04 4.11
N PRO A 49 7.22 -12.73 4.25
CA PRO A 49 7.25 -12.14 5.57
C PRO A 49 6.02 -12.55 6.38
N ASP A 50 6.20 -12.79 7.68
CA ASP A 50 5.10 -13.07 8.62
C ASP A 50 4.22 -11.83 8.88
N ALA A 51 4.75 -10.63 8.64
CA ALA A 51 4.02 -9.38 8.69
C ALA A 51 4.67 -8.31 7.80
N LEU A 52 3.86 -7.34 7.36
CA LEU A 52 4.30 -6.12 6.71
C LEU A 52 4.07 -4.93 7.65
N VAL A 53 5.13 -4.16 7.90
CA VAL A 53 5.08 -2.95 8.73
C VAL A 53 5.30 -1.73 7.85
N LEU A 54 4.39 -0.76 7.96
CA LEU A 54 4.51 0.54 7.30
C LEU A 54 4.54 1.63 8.36
N ASN A 55 5.44 2.58 8.21
CA ASN A 55 5.49 3.76 9.05
C ASN A 55 5.36 5.03 8.20
N PRO A 56 4.14 5.38 7.78
CA PRO A 56 3.92 6.65 7.11
C PRO A 56 4.08 7.79 8.12
N GLU A 57 5.26 8.36 8.22
CA GLU A 57 5.49 9.63 8.91
C GLU A 57 4.89 10.81 8.16
N GLY A 58 4.42 10.55 6.96
CA GLY A 58 3.83 11.50 6.03
C GLY A 58 2.45 11.09 5.53
N PRO A 59 2.02 11.72 4.45
CA PRO A 59 0.77 11.35 3.79
C PRO A 59 0.88 9.94 3.21
N LEU A 60 -0.26 9.25 3.16
CA LEU A 60 -0.36 7.93 2.53
C LEU A 60 0.12 7.98 1.08
N HIS A 61 1.20 7.28 0.77
CA HIS A 61 1.68 7.18 -0.61
C HIS A 61 0.92 6.08 -1.36
N TRP A 62 0.63 6.29 -2.64
CA TRP A 62 -0.13 5.31 -3.45
C TRP A 62 0.58 3.95 -3.58
N ARG A 63 1.93 3.90 -3.47
CA ARG A 63 2.69 2.63 -3.46
C ARG A 63 2.49 1.87 -2.16
N GLU A 64 2.45 2.58 -1.02
CA GLU A 64 2.13 1.96 0.28
C GLU A 64 0.71 1.40 0.24
N LEU A 65 -0.25 2.15 -0.32
CA LEU A 65 -1.61 1.68 -0.49
C LEU A 65 -1.66 0.41 -1.34
N ALA A 66 -0.92 0.35 -2.45
CA ALA A 66 -0.84 -0.85 -3.28
C ALA A 66 -0.26 -2.05 -2.49
N CYS A 67 0.75 -1.80 -1.66
CA CYS A 67 1.37 -2.82 -0.83
C CYS A 67 0.44 -3.32 0.28
N ILE A 68 -0.34 -2.44 0.93
CA ILE A 68 -1.39 -2.83 1.90
C ILE A 68 -2.41 -3.77 1.23
N PHE A 69 -2.90 -3.41 0.04
CA PHE A 69 -3.84 -4.26 -0.70
C PHE A 69 -3.23 -5.61 -1.09
N ALA A 70 -1.96 -5.62 -1.49
CA ALA A 70 -1.23 -6.83 -1.84
C ALA A 70 -1.06 -7.76 -0.63
N ALA A 71 -0.66 -7.22 0.52
CA ALA A 71 -0.46 -7.98 1.75
C ALA A 71 -1.78 -8.60 2.24
N CYS A 72 -2.87 -7.83 2.28
CA CYS A 72 -4.20 -8.36 2.60
C CYS A 72 -4.65 -9.44 1.62
N GLY A 73 -4.32 -9.29 0.33
CA GLY A 73 -4.61 -10.30 -0.70
C GLY A 73 -3.67 -11.51 -0.68
N SER A 74 -2.60 -11.47 0.10
CA SER A 74 -1.63 -12.55 0.30
C SER A 74 -1.70 -13.19 1.68
N ASP A 75 -2.70 -12.80 2.49
CA ASP A 75 -2.87 -13.23 3.89
C ASP A 75 -1.69 -12.85 4.79
N VAL A 76 -1.03 -11.74 4.48
CA VAL A 76 0.07 -11.18 5.27
C VAL A 76 -0.49 -10.08 6.18
N PRO A 77 -0.39 -10.21 7.50
CA PRO A 77 -0.79 -9.17 8.45
C PRO A 77 -0.10 -7.84 8.15
N VAL A 78 -0.87 -6.74 8.21
CA VAL A 78 -0.35 -5.40 7.97
C VAL A 78 -0.44 -4.58 9.25
N MET A 79 0.62 -3.89 9.58
CA MET A 79 0.72 -2.97 10.72
C MET A 79 1.12 -1.58 10.22
N VAL A 80 0.43 -0.55 10.69
CA VAL A 80 0.61 0.83 10.22
C VAL A 80 0.77 1.77 11.40
N GLY A 81 1.87 2.52 11.47
CA GLY A 81 2.10 3.57 12.45
C GLY A 81 3.45 3.49 13.16
N ALA A 82 3.94 4.62 13.68
CA ALA A 82 5.26 4.78 14.27
C ALA A 82 5.52 4.00 15.57
N GLU A 83 4.47 3.60 16.29
CA GLU A 83 4.57 2.85 17.57
C GLU A 83 4.27 1.36 17.34
N VAL A 84 4.55 0.85 16.17
CA VAL A 84 4.38 -0.57 15.91
C VAL A 84 5.42 -1.33 16.69
N THR A 85 4.98 -1.98 17.78
CA THR A 85 5.79 -3.08 18.30
C THR A 85 5.79 -4.16 17.22
N PRO A 86 6.93 -4.50 16.62
CA PRO A 86 6.98 -5.56 15.63
C PRO A 86 6.25 -6.76 16.17
N PRO A 87 5.51 -7.50 15.33
CA PRO A 87 4.92 -8.73 15.79
C PRO A 87 6.02 -9.59 16.41
N SER A 88 5.68 -10.46 17.35
CA SER A 88 6.58 -11.49 17.86
C SER A 88 6.97 -12.49 16.76
N ALA A 89 6.80 -12.13 15.52
CA ALA A 89 7.14 -12.85 14.31
C ALA A 89 8.65 -12.81 14.12
N ASP A 90 9.23 -13.96 13.84
CA ASP A 90 10.68 -14.12 13.61
C ASP A 90 11.11 -13.49 12.28
N SER A 91 10.15 -13.16 11.38
CA SER A 91 10.40 -12.63 10.03
C SER A 91 9.35 -11.61 9.65
N TRP A 92 9.74 -10.34 9.50
CA TRP A 92 8.84 -9.30 9.04
C TRP A 92 9.53 -8.33 8.08
N ALA A 93 8.75 -7.74 7.18
CA ALA A 93 9.22 -6.75 6.23
C ALA A 93 8.78 -5.35 6.64
N GLY A 94 9.69 -4.38 6.56
CA GLY A 94 9.39 -2.96 6.66
C GLY A 94 9.23 -2.32 5.29
N MET A 95 8.35 -1.32 5.16
CA MET A 95 8.28 -0.48 3.95
C MET A 95 8.29 1.00 4.35
N VAL A 96 9.18 1.77 3.73
CA VAL A 96 9.42 3.16 4.11
C VAL A 96 9.84 3.99 2.89
N ALA A 97 9.48 5.29 2.90
CA ALA A 97 9.98 6.23 1.93
C ALA A 97 11.44 6.62 2.23
N VAL A 98 12.23 6.93 1.20
CA VAL A 98 13.59 7.45 1.36
C VAL A 98 13.57 8.73 2.19
N GLY A 99 14.50 8.84 3.13
CA GLY A 99 14.63 10.00 4.03
C GLY A 99 13.76 9.93 5.30
N SER A 100 12.97 8.87 5.49
CA SER A 100 12.23 8.63 6.75
C SER A 100 13.16 8.11 7.85
N ASP A 101 12.69 8.18 9.10
CA ASP A 101 13.38 7.54 10.23
C ASP A 101 13.33 6.01 10.09
N LEU A 102 14.49 5.37 10.06
CA LEU A 102 14.63 3.93 9.96
C LEU A 102 14.69 3.23 11.31
N SER A 103 14.78 3.97 12.43
CA SER A 103 14.89 3.38 13.77
C SER A 103 13.75 2.38 14.12
N PRO A 104 12.51 2.54 13.66
CA PRO A 104 11.46 1.54 13.90
C PRO A 104 11.68 0.21 13.16
N PHE A 105 12.63 0.15 12.21
CA PHE A 105 12.83 -0.98 11.32
C PHE A 105 14.18 -1.69 11.53
N GLU A 106 14.94 -1.35 12.60
CA GLU A 106 16.26 -1.93 12.87
C GLU A 106 16.26 -3.47 12.97
N ASP A 107 15.14 -4.05 13.41
CA ASP A 107 14.96 -5.50 13.55
C ASP A 107 14.22 -6.15 12.37
N ALA A 108 13.92 -5.40 11.28
CA ALA A 108 13.29 -5.96 10.11
C ALA A 108 14.23 -6.92 9.37
N GLU A 109 13.75 -8.10 8.97
CA GLU A 109 14.53 -9.02 8.13
C GLU A 109 14.68 -8.47 6.71
N GLU A 110 13.67 -7.77 6.22
CA GLU A 110 13.63 -7.13 4.92
C GLU A 110 13.20 -5.67 5.07
N LEU A 111 13.96 -4.74 4.54
CA LEU A 111 13.57 -3.34 4.46
C LEU A 111 13.38 -2.92 3.00
N TRP A 112 12.17 -2.55 2.66
CA TRP A 112 11.79 -2.07 1.33
C TRP A 112 11.74 -0.55 1.32
N VAL A 113 12.66 0.06 0.62
CA VAL A 113 12.76 1.52 0.53
C VAL A 113 12.24 1.97 -0.84
N PHE A 114 11.45 3.03 -0.88
CA PHE A 114 10.97 3.62 -2.13
C PHE A 114 11.19 5.14 -2.17
N ASP A 115 11.48 5.65 -3.36
CA ASP A 115 11.49 7.08 -3.63
C ASP A 115 10.04 7.60 -3.68
N PRO A 116 9.65 8.60 -2.88
CA PRO A 116 8.30 9.14 -2.87
C PRO A 116 7.94 9.95 -4.11
N ALA A 117 8.91 10.27 -4.98
CA ALA A 117 8.60 10.93 -6.24
C ALA A 117 7.62 10.08 -7.07
N PRO A 118 6.50 10.66 -7.56
CA PRO A 118 5.38 9.89 -8.13
C PRO A 118 5.76 8.98 -9.29
N LEU A 119 6.75 9.41 -10.10
CA LEU A 119 7.22 8.67 -11.28
C LEU A 119 8.64 8.11 -11.12
N ALA A 120 9.14 8.00 -9.89
CA ALA A 120 10.45 7.35 -9.65
C ALA A 120 10.47 5.94 -10.25
N LEU A 121 11.58 5.61 -10.93
CA LEU A 121 11.77 4.32 -11.58
C LEU A 121 12.64 3.36 -10.77
N SER A 122 13.36 3.87 -9.79
CA SER A 122 14.22 3.16 -8.86
C SER A 122 14.49 4.04 -7.64
N THR A 123 15.06 3.47 -6.60
CA THR A 123 15.48 4.14 -5.38
C THR A 123 16.95 3.84 -5.11
N GLU A 124 17.73 4.84 -4.73
CA GLU A 124 19.05 4.57 -4.17
C GLU A 124 18.87 4.07 -2.73
N VAL A 125 19.38 2.87 -2.47
CA VAL A 125 19.25 2.19 -1.18
C VAL A 125 20.61 1.85 -0.58
N GLU A 126 20.68 1.71 0.73
CA GLU A 126 21.87 1.22 1.41
C GLU A 126 22.10 -0.27 1.17
N SER A 127 23.33 -0.73 1.45
CA SER A 127 23.65 -2.15 1.27
C SER A 127 22.88 -3.01 2.26
N GLY A 128 22.04 -3.87 1.76
CA GLY A 128 21.17 -4.75 2.55
C GLY A 128 19.68 -4.43 2.37
N ASP A 129 19.35 -3.20 1.99
CA ASP A 129 17.99 -2.80 1.74
C ASP A 129 17.53 -3.13 0.31
N THR A 130 16.24 -3.26 0.12
CA THR A 130 15.62 -3.54 -1.18
C THR A 130 15.03 -2.28 -1.80
N ASP A 131 15.50 -1.89 -3.00
CA ASP A 131 14.77 -0.93 -3.84
C ASP A 131 13.42 -1.53 -4.23
N TYR A 132 12.37 -1.13 -3.50
CA TYR A 132 11.00 -1.64 -3.72
C TYR A 132 10.53 -1.43 -5.16
N ILE A 133 10.83 -0.27 -5.76
CA ILE A 133 10.35 0.08 -7.09
C ILE A 133 10.94 -0.86 -8.15
N SER A 134 12.25 -1.10 -8.08
CA SER A 134 12.92 -2.02 -9.00
C SER A 134 12.51 -3.47 -8.74
N ALA A 135 12.40 -3.87 -7.47
CA ALA A 135 12.01 -5.22 -7.11
C ALA A 135 10.62 -5.57 -7.64
N VAL A 136 9.59 -4.76 -7.36
CA VAL A 136 8.21 -5.06 -7.80
C VAL A 136 8.07 -5.06 -9.32
N ARG A 137 8.84 -4.26 -10.04
CA ARG A 137 8.78 -4.22 -11.51
C ARG A 137 9.24 -5.50 -12.18
N SER A 138 9.98 -6.37 -11.50
CA SER A 138 10.39 -7.67 -11.99
C SER A 138 9.26 -8.71 -12.01
N TYR A 139 8.17 -8.47 -11.26
CA TYR A 139 7.05 -9.40 -11.16
C TYR A 139 5.99 -9.18 -12.25
N PRO A 140 5.21 -10.22 -12.60
CA PRO A 140 4.14 -10.11 -13.61
C PRO A 140 2.99 -9.22 -13.14
N ASP A 141 2.25 -8.64 -14.10
CA ASP A 141 1.05 -7.80 -13.88
C ASP A 141 -0.20 -8.60 -13.47
N VAL A 142 -0.01 -9.84 -13.04
CA VAL A 142 -1.07 -10.74 -12.59
C VAL A 142 -0.59 -11.56 -11.40
N ALA A 143 -1.43 -11.68 -10.39
CA ALA A 143 -1.22 -12.57 -9.26
C ALA A 143 -2.55 -13.13 -8.79
N GLN A 144 -2.53 -14.32 -8.21
CA GLN A 144 -3.70 -14.85 -7.52
C GLN A 144 -3.74 -14.24 -6.12
N LEU A 145 -4.78 -13.44 -5.86
CA LEU A 145 -5.05 -12.90 -4.55
C LEU A 145 -6.09 -13.77 -3.81
N LEU A 146 -5.91 -13.94 -2.52
CA LEU A 146 -6.89 -14.57 -1.66
C LEU A 146 -8.07 -13.64 -1.41
N ASP A 147 -9.28 -14.18 -1.27
CA ASP A 147 -10.47 -13.35 -1.02
C ASP A 147 -10.69 -13.17 0.49
N GLY A 148 -9.73 -12.52 1.15
CA GLY A 148 -9.80 -12.13 2.56
C GLY A 148 -10.43 -10.75 2.80
N PRO A 149 -10.48 -10.29 4.05
CA PRO A 149 -10.81 -8.91 4.38
C PRO A 149 -9.71 -7.95 3.89
N LEU A 150 -10.04 -6.69 3.68
CA LEU A 150 -9.04 -5.63 3.69
C LEU A 150 -9.00 -5.09 5.12
N GLU A 151 -7.92 -5.38 5.80
CA GLU A 151 -7.76 -5.10 7.23
C GLU A 151 -6.29 -4.88 7.56
N TYR A 152 -6.01 -3.93 8.44
CA TYR A 152 -4.69 -3.73 9.01
C TYR A 152 -4.80 -3.30 10.48
N SER A 153 -3.73 -3.46 11.23
CA SER A 153 -3.61 -2.93 12.59
C SER A 153 -3.03 -1.51 12.54
N ARG A 154 -3.69 -0.54 13.14
CA ARG A 154 -3.19 0.82 13.35
C ARG A 154 -3.12 1.11 14.83
N PHE A 155 -1.92 1.36 15.35
CA PHE A 155 -1.67 1.56 16.79
C PHE A 155 -2.32 0.46 17.67
N GLY A 156 -2.23 -0.80 17.22
CA GLY A 156 -2.82 -1.93 17.93
C GLY A 156 -4.34 -2.08 17.78
N THR A 157 -5.00 -1.21 17.02
CA THR A 157 -6.45 -1.29 16.73
C THR A 157 -6.67 -1.80 15.31
N ALA A 158 -7.50 -2.84 15.16
CA ALA A 158 -7.86 -3.34 13.84
C ALA A 158 -8.75 -2.33 13.10
N VAL A 159 -8.39 -2.03 11.86
CA VAL A 159 -9.17 -1.20 10.92
C VAL A 159 -9.57 -2.09 9.75
N ARG A 160 -10.85 -2.28 9.52
CA ARG A 160 -11.39 -3.23 8.54
C ARG A 160 -12.37 -2.56 7.59
N ALA A 161 -12.18 -2.75 6.29
CA ALA A 161 -13.14 -2.31 5.30
C ALA A 161 -14.39 -3.18 5.29
N HIS A 162 -15.53 -2.53 5.18
CA HIS A 162 -16.85 -3.14 4.98
C HIS A 162 -17.43 -2.72 3.63
N SER A 163 -18.41 -3.47 3.15
CA SER A 163 -19.17 -3.03 1.98
C SER A 163 -20.13 -1.92 2.42
N VAL A 164 -19.85 -0.71 1.98
CA VAL A 164 -20.69 0.47 2.25
C VAL A 164 -20.93 1.26 0.97
N ASP A 165 -22.06 1.93 0.93
CA ASP A 165 -22.28 3.02 -0.03
C ASP A 165 -21.48 4.23 0.48
N GLY A 166 -20.50 4.67 -0.31
CA GLY A 166 -19.60 5.75 0.06
C GLY A 166 -19.52 6.83 -1.02
N PRO A 167 -18.74 7.88 -0.78
CA PRO A 167 -18.52 8.93 -1.77
C PRO A 167 -17.80 8.35 -2.99
N THR A 168 -18.22 8.77 -4.18
CA THR A 168 -17.52 8.44 -5.43
C THR A 168 -16.26 9.31 -5.64
N ARG A 169 -16.09 10.35 -4.85
CA ARG A 169 -14.88 11.17 -4.78
C ARG A 169 -14.49 11.33 -3.34
N LEU A 170 -13.31 10.86 -2.99
CA LEU A 170 -12.73 10.97 -1.66
C LEU A 170 -11.41 11.73 -1.76
N ALA A 171 -11.25 12.77 -0.95
CA ALA A 171 -9.97 13.45 -0.74
C ALA A 171 -9.41 13.03 0.61
N THR A 172 -8.17 12.56 0.64
CA THR A 172 -7.45 12.22 1.87
C THR A 172 -5.97 12.42 1.70
N THR A 173 -5.30 12.74 2.79
CA THR A 173 -3.84 12.83 2.86
C THR A 173 -3.25 11.84 3.85
N SER A 174 -4.08 11.09 4.57
CA SER A 174 -3.64 10.17 5.62
C SER A 174 -4.13 8.75 5.41
N VAL A 175 -3.44 7.81 6.02
CA VAL A 175 -3.90 6.43 6.14
C VAL A 175 -5.21 6.42 6.92
N PRO A 176 -6.26 5.72 6.45
CA PRO A 176 -7.51 5.57 7.20
C PRO A 176 -7.30 5.06 8.62
N GLU A 177 -8.00 5.66 9.57
CA GLU A 177 -7.88 5.32 11.01
C GLU A 177 -9.11 4.58 11.54
N THR A 178 -10.18 4.54 10.75
CA THR A 178 -11.43 3.90 11.11
C THR A 178 -11.95 3.01 9.99
N ASP A 179 -12.77 2.03 10.36
CA ASP A 179 -13.45 1.14 9.41
C ASP A 179 -14.23 1.91 8.35
N GLN A 180 -14.88 3.01 8.74
CA GLN A 180 -15.64 3.84 7.82
C GLN A 180 -14.72 4.50 6.79
N GLN A 181 -13.64 5.13 7.21
CA GLN A 181 -12.68 5.79 6.30
C GLN A 181 -12.05 4.78 5.33
N LEU A 182 -11.67 3.60 5.80
CA LEU A 182 -11.13 2.55 4.93
C LEU A 182 -12.18 2.03 3.95
N SER A 183 -13.43 1.89 4.40
CA SER A 183 -14.55 1.48 3.54
C SER A 183 -14.86 2.52 2.45
N GLU A 184 -14.86 3.79 2.82
CA GLU A 184 -15.05 4.91 1.89
C GLU A 184 -13.91 5.00 0.85
N LEU A 185 -12.66 4.77 1.28
CA LEU A 185 -11.50 4.70 0.39
C LEU A 185 -11.66 3.57 -0.63
N CYS A 186 -12.02 2.37 -0.17
CA CYS A 186 -12.28 1.22 -1.06
C CYS A 186 -13.41 1.50 -2.05
N HIS A 187 -14.48 2.15 -1.59
CA HIS A 187 -15.61 2.54 -2.45
C HIS A 187 -15.15 3.54 -3.51
N ALA A 188 -14.40 4.58 -3.13
CA ALA A 188 -13.87 5.58 -4.05
C ALA A 188 -12.96 4.94 -5.12
N LEU A 189 -12.05 4.05 -4.75
CA LEU A 189 -11.19 3.32 -5.69
C LEU A 189 -11.97 2.43 -6.64
N THR A 190 -13.06 1.82 -6.17
CA THR A 190 -13.85 0.87 -6.95
C THR A 190 -14.82 1.55 -7.91
N TYR A 191 -15.49 2.61 -7.47
CA TYR A 191 -16.61 3.24 -8.18
C TYR A 191 -16.41 4.72 -8.50
N GLY A 192 -15.34 5.32 -8.02
CA GLY A 192 -15.09 6.75 -8.12
C GLY A 192 -13.62 7.10 -8.27
N GLN A 193 -13.13 8.07 -7.51
CA GLN A 193 -11.77 8.56 -7.55
C GLN A 193 -11.30 8.95 -6.15
N LEU A 194 -10.07 8.52 -5.80
CA LEU A 194 -9.33 8.99 -4.64
C LEU A 194 -8.42 10.14 -5.07
N THR A 195 -8.50 11.27 -4.40
CA THR A 195 -7.55 12.38 -4.56
C THR A 195 -6.68 12.48 -3.32
N VAL A 196 -5.36 12.51 -3.51
CA VAL A 196 -4.36 12.80 -2.48
C VAL A 196 -3.68 14.11 -2.88
N ASP A 197 -3.99 15.19 -2.17
CA ASP A 197 -3.50 16.53 -2.45
C ASP A 197 -2.55 16.98 -1.32
N LEU A 198 -1.27 17.13 -1.68
CA LEU A 198 -0.16 17.51 -0.79
C LEU A 198 0.41 18.88 -1.14
N SER A 199 -0.26 19.65 -2.01
CA SER A 199 0.19 20.96 -2.46
C SER A 199 0.02 22.09 -1.42
#